data_2ddc35b718c5be52707ed17d590961eb
#
_entry.id   2ddc35b718c5be52707ed17d590961eb
#
_cell.length_a   1.000
_cell.length_b   1.000
_cell.length_c   1.000
_cell.angle_alpha   90.00
_cell.angle_beta   90.00
_cell.angle_gamma   90.00
#
_symmetry.space_group_name_H-M   'P 1'
#
loop_
_entity.id
_entity.type
_entity.pdbx_description
1 polymer ?
#
loop_
_entity_poly.entity_id
_entity_poly.type
_entity_poly.pdbx_seq_one_letter_code
_entity_poly.pdbx_strand_id
1 'polypeptide(L)'
;LAAAKEACASIETDAIFCDMNSVAPQTKREAGKAIQQAGGRYVDVAVLAPVDPAGLNVPLLISGEDGAQASDRLSRIGFTNIRVVGDRIGQASAIKMIRSVMVKGLEALSDEMIAAAQAAGVAEEVLASLDASWREESWSDRVAYNLERMETHGIRRAAEMEEAASTLQSLGVEPVMTQGTVRRQRAAAAPITTERNAA
;
A
#
# COMPACT_ATOMS: atom_id res chain seq x y z
N LEU A 1 -14.89 -10.71 4.78
CA LEU A 1 -16.26 -10.99 4.33
C LEU A 1 -16.95 -12.03 5.23
N ALA A 2 -16.26 -13.14 5.64
CA ALA A 2 -16.85 -14.16 6.51
C ALA A 2 -17.38 -13.57 7.84
N ALA A 3 -16.53 -12.82 8.58
CA ALA A 3 -16.92 -12.18 9.84
C ALA A 3 -18.14 -11.23 9.70
N ALA A 4 -18.24 -10.49 8.59
CA ALA A 4 -19.41 -9.64 8.35
C ALA A 4 -20.69 -10.47 8.12
N LYS A 5 -20.59 -11.58 7.37
CA LYS A 5 -21.73 -12.48 7.17
C LYS A 5 -22.19 -13.17 8.47
N GLU A 6 -21.24 -13.53 9.31
CA GLU A 6 -21.53 -14.11 10.62
C GLU A 6 -22.25 -13.08 11.52
N ALA A 7 -21.75 -11.83 11.54
CA ALA A 7 -22.35 -10.75 12.31
C ALA A 7 -23.80 -10.43 11.86
N CYS A 8 -24.16 -10.63 10.59
CA CYS A 8 -25.51 -10.40 10.07
C CYS A 8 -26.59 -11.19 10.82
N ALA A 9 -26.24 -12.33 11.42
CA ALA A 9 -27.19 -13.18 12.15
C ALA A 9 -27.64 -12.57 13.50
N SER A 10 -26.87 -11.63 14.06
CA SER A 10 -27.07 -11.09 15.41
C SER A 10 -26.90 -9.57 15.51
N ILE A 11 -26.65 -8.88 14.40
CA ILE A 11 -26.46 -7.44 14.43
C ILE A 11 -27.81 -6.74 14.76
N GLU A 12 -27.77 -5.83 15.71
CA GLU A 12 -28.93 -5.01 16.05
C GLU A 12 -29.12 -3.92 14.98
N THR A 13 -30.39 -3.53 14.78
CA THR A 13 -30.74 -2.42 13.90
C THR A 13 -30.00 -1.16 14.33
N ASP A 14 -29.44 -0.43 13.35
CA ASP A 14 -28.63 0.76 13.55
C ASP A 14 -27.30 0.57 14.32
N ALA A 15 -26.90 -0.66 14.63
CA ALA A 15 -25.57 -0.92 15.19
C ALA A 15 -24.48 -0.59 14.18
N ILE A 16 -23.39 0.06 14.62
CA ILE A 16 -22.23 0.37 13.77
C ILE A 16 -21.26 -0.82 13.79
N PHE A 17 -21.05 -1.43 12.63
CA PHE A 17 -20.05 -2.46 12.40
C PHE A 17 -18.74 -1.83 11.87
N CYS A 18 -17.73 -1.71 12.72
CA CYS A 18 -16.42 -1.23 12.37
C CYS A 18 -15.55 -2.41 11.87
N ASP A 19 -15.39 -2.54 10.56
CA ASP A 19 -14.58 -3.61 9.97
C ASP A 19 -13.10 -3.22 9.92
N MET A 20 -12.28 -3.79 10.80
CA MET A 20 -10.83 -3.57 10.90
C MET A 20 -10.00 -4.57 10.10
N ASN A 21 -10.62 -5.50 9.35
CA ASN A 21 -9.88 -6.47 8.56
C ASN A 21 -9.10 -5.82 7.41
N SER A 22 -7.90 -6.35 7.14
CA SER A 22 -7.05 -5.88 6.05
C SER A 22 -7.40 -6.63 4.76
N VAL A 23 -8.41 -6.14 4.04
CA VAL A 23 -8.91 -6.71 2.79
C VAL A 23 -9.08 -5.63 1.73
N ALA A 24 -9.26 -6.04 0.47
CA ALA A 24 -9.46 -5.14 -0.66
C ALA A 24 -10.72 -4.25 -0.49
N PRO A 25 -10.73 -3.02 -1.07
CA PRO A 25 -11.90 -2.13 -1.03
C PRO A 25 -13.18 -2.77 -1.56
N GLN A 26 -13.08 -3.64 -2.56
CA GLN A 26 -14.22 -4.38 -3.10
C GLN A 26 -14.84 -5.30 -2.05
N THR A 27 -14.01 -6.04 -1.31
CA THR A 27 -14.45 -6.94 -0.22
C THR A 27 -15.14 -6.16 0.90
N LYS A 28 -14.64 -4.94 1.21
CA LYS A 28 -15.28 -4.02 2.17
C LYS A 28 -16.66 -3.60 1.69
N ARG A 29 -16.80 -3.24 0.42
CA ARG A 29 -18.11 -2.88 -0.14
C ARG A 29 -19.11 -4.05 -0.12
N GLU A 30 -18.65 -5.26 -0.40
CA GLU A 30 -19.48 -6.47 -0.32
C GLU A 30 -19.91 -6.76 1.13
N ALA A 31 -18.98 -6.64 2.08
CA ALA A 31 -19.29 -6.77 3.50
C ALA A 31 -20.27 -5.70 3.98
N GLY A 32 -20.08 -4.45 3.52
CA GLY A 32 -20.98 -3.33 3.82
C GLY A 32 -22.41 -3.57 3.34
N LYS A 33 -22.58 -4.07 2.11
CA LYS A 33 -23.91 -4.44 1.59
C LYS A 33 -24.60 -5.49 2.47
N ALA A 34 -23.85 -6.51 2.90
CA ALA A 34 -24.42 -7.56 3.75
C ALA A 34 -24.89 -7.01 5.10
N ILE A 35 -24.05 -6.20 5.78
CA ILE A 35 -24.39 -5.56 7.07
C ILE A 35 -25.59 -4.61 6.93
N GLN A 36 -25.61 -3.79 5.88
CA GLN A 36 -26.72 -2.86 5.62
C GLN A 36 -28.05 -3.59 5.35
N GLN A 37 -28.02 -4.70 4.62
CA GLN A 37 -29.18 -5.55 4.39
C GLN A 37 -29.71 -6.20 5.68
N ALA A 38 -28.82 -6.44 6.66
CA ALA A 38 -29.20 -6.95 7.98
C ALA A 38 -29.67 -5.84 8.96
N GLY A 39 -29.75 -4.57 8.50
CA GLY A 39 -30.20 -3.44 9.31
C GLY A 39 -29.08 -2.73 10.11
N GLY A 40 -27.84 -3.15 9.97
CA GLY A 40 -26.68 -2.50 10.58
C GLY A 40 -26.10 -1.39 9.69
N ARG A 41 -25.17 -0.61 10.27
CA ARG A 41 -24.40 0.45 9.58
C ARG A 41 -22.95 0.03 9.49
N TYR A 42 -22.36 0.12 8.30
CA TYR A 42 -21.00 -0.38 8.07
C TYR A 42 -19.99 0.75 7.94
N VAL A 43 -18.85 0.60 8.61
CA VAL A 43 -17.71 1.53 8.55
C VAL A 43 -16.44 0.77 8.24
N ASP A 44 -15.75 1.19 7.17
CA ASP A 44 -14.43 0.67 6.78
C ASP A 44 -13.35 1.33 7.65
N VAL A 45 -12.64 0.53 8.43
CA VAL A 45 -11.53 0.96 9.27
C VAL A 45 -10.24 0.30 8.81
N ALA A 46 -9.23 1.10 8.48
CA ALA A 46 -7.91 0.63 8.10
C ALA A 46 -6.89 0.93 9.21
N VAL A 47 -6.33 -0.11 9.80
CA VAL A 47 -5.24 0.00 10.79
C VAL A 47 -3.92 0.10 10.03
N LEU A 48 -3.15 1.20 10.20
CA LEU A 48 -2.00 1.52 9.36
C LEU A 48 -0.64 1.05 9.89
N ALA A 49 -0.58 0.52 11.10
CA ALA A 49 0.64 0.01 11.73
C ALA A 49 0.33 -1.25 12.56
N PRO A 50 1.35 -2.01 13.00
CA PRO A 50 1.18 -3.00 14.06
C PRO A 50 0.58 -2.37 15.31
N VAL A 51 -0.27 -3.13 16.01
CA VAL A 51 -0.90 -2.64 17.25
C VAL A 51 0.15 -2.47 18.36
N ASP A 52 1.07 -3.40 18.47
CA ASP A 52 2.20 -3.28 19.38
C ASP A 52 3.35 -2.50 18.70
N PRO A 53 4.01 -1.54 19.44
CA PRO A 53 3.76 -1.11 20.81
C PRO A 53 2.72 0.01 20.96
N ALA A 54 2.10 0.48 19.87
CA ALA A 54 1.24 1.67 19.86
C ALA A 54 -0.07 1.50 20.69
N GLY A 55 -0.55 0.27 20.86
CA GLY A 55 -1.80 -0.01 21.54
C GLY A 55 -2.98 0.75 20.90
N LEU A 56 -3.76 1.44 21.71
CA LEU A 56 -4.88 2.27 21.24
C LEU A 56 -4.47 3.58 20.53
N ASN A 57 -3.16 3.90 20.49
CA ASN A 57 -2.64 5.00 19.67
C ASN A 57 -2.27 4.57 18.24
N VAL A 58 -2.57 3.34 17.85
CA VAL A 58 -2.35 2.86 16.48
C VAL A 58 -3.11 3.75 15.47
N PRO A 59 -2.48 4.18 14.35
CA PRO A 59 -3.15 5.04 13.39
C PRO A 59 -4.32 4.32 12.70
N LEU A 60 -5.51 4.89 12.78
CA LEU A 60 -6.73 4.42 12.12
C LEU A 60 -7.18 5.41 11.04
N LEU A 61 -7.46 4.89 9.85
CA LEU A 61 -8.26 5.60 8.84
C LEU A 61 -9.66 5.04 8.82
N ILE A 62 -10.65 5.93 8.73
CA ILE A 62 -12.06 5.55 8.72
C ILE A 62 -12.73 6.10 7.47
N SER A 63 -13.57 5.29 6.82
CA SER A 63 -14.43 5.73 5.73
C SER A 63 -15.80 5.05 5.75
N GLY A 64 -16.83 5.76 5.25
CA GLY A 64 -18.23 5.38 5.25
C GLY A 64 -19.11 6.52 5.76
N GLU A 65 -20.40 6.48 5.44
CA GLU A 65 -21.37 7.55 5.81
C GLU A 65 -21.37 7.81 7.33
N ASP A 66 -21.25 6.76 8.14
CA ASP A 66 -21.20 6.83 9.60
C ASP A 66 -19.77 7.01 10.17
N GLY A 67 -18.81 7.38 9.34
CA GLY A 67 -17.38 7.49 9.73
C GLY A 67 -17.14 8.42 10.91
N ALA A 68 -17.81 9.58 10.94
CA ALA A 68 -17.68 10.53 12.05
C ALA A 68 -18.21 9.97 13.38
N GLN A 69 -19.37 9.29 13.33
CA GLN A 69 -19.95 8.69 14.52
C GLN A 69 -19.11 7.49 15.02
N ALA A 70 -18.56 6.69 14.11
CA ALA A 70 -17.65 5.61 14.45
C ALA A 70 -16.38 6.15 15.10
N SER A 71 -15.80 7.25 14.57
CA SER A 71 -14.64 7.94 15.15
C SER A 71 -14.92 8.36 16.61
N ASP A 72 -16.06 8.96 16.86
CA ASP A 72 -16.48 9.40 18.20
C ASP A 72 -16.56 8.22 19.19
N ARG A 73 -17.18 7.10 18.76
CA ARG A 73 -17.31 5.89 19.58
C ARG A 73 -15.94 5.24 19.84
N LEU A 74 -15.09 5.13 18.83
CA LEU A 74 -13.73 4.59 18.97
C LEU A 74 -12.86 5.46 19.90
N SER A 75 -13.00 6.80 19.82
CA SER A 75 -12.32 7.71 20.74
C SER A 75 -12.75 7.52 22.19
N ARG A 76 -14.05 7.29 22.44
CA ARG A 76 -14.57 7.04 23.81
C ARG A 76 -14.06 5.74 24.44
N ILE A 77 -13.72 4.74 23.62
CA ILE A 77 -13.10 3.50 24.10
C ILE A 77 -11.56 3.54 24.12
N GLY A 78 -10.97 4.72 23.81
CA GLY A 78 -9.57 5.00 24.05
C GLY A 78 -8.66 5.09 22.83
N PHE A 79 -9.17 4.93 21.58
CA PHE A 79 -8.35 5.18 20.39
C PHE A 79 -8.08 6.67 20.24
N THR A 80 -6.79 7.06 20.09
CA THR A 80 -6.36 8.45 20.10
C THR A 80 -5.87 8.97 18.75
N ASN A 81 -5.62 8.09 17.78
CA ASN A 81 -5.06 8.44 16.48
C ASN A 81 -6.01 8.02 15.34
N ILE A 82 -7.09 8.76 15.17
CA ILE A 82 -8.15 8.46 14.21
C ILE A 82 -8.29 9.59 13.21
N ARG A 83 -8.43 9.24 11.91
CA ARG A 83 -8.71 10.19 10.84
C ARG A 83 -9.82 9.65 9.93
N VAL A 84 -10.91 10.41 9.78
CA VAL A 84 -11.95 10.15 8.77
C VAL A 84 -11.43 10.64 7.42
N VAL A 85 -11.43 9.78 6.40
CA VAL A 85 -10.83 10.05 5.08
C VAL A 85 -11.85 10.09 3.94
N GLY A 86 -13.12 9.86 4.24
CA GLY A 86 -14.19 9.98 3.26
C GLY A 86 -15.47 9.29 3.72
N ASP A 87 -16.52 9.49 2.93
CA ASP A 87 -17.88 9.01 3.17
C ASP A 87 -18.23 7.69 2.47
N ARG A 88 -17.34 7.19 1.59
CA ARG A 88 -17.59 5.97 0.83
C ARG A 88 -16.83 4.78 1.42
N ILE A 89 -17.53 3.67 1.61
CA ILE A 89 -16.94 2.39 2.00
C ILE A 89 -15.84 2.00 1.01
N GLY A 90 -14.67 1.65 1.52
CA GLY A 90 -13.52 1.22 0.73
C GLY A 90 -12.44 2.30 0.52
N GLN A 91 -12.67 3.56 0.92
CA GLN A 91 -11.66 4.61 0.79
C GLN A 91 -10.49 4.42 1.78
N ALA A 92 -10.78 4.10 3.03
CA ALA A 92 -9.74 3.83 4.04
C ALA A 92 -8.90 2.61 3.67
N SER A 93 -9.54 1.52 3.26
CA SER A 93 -8.84 0.31 2.81
C SER A 93 -8.08 0.53 1.50
N ALA A 94 -8.58 1.35 0.56
CA ALA A 94 -7.86 1.72 -0.66
C ALA A 94 -6.53 2.43 -0.32
N ILE A 95 -6.55 3.43 0.57
CA ILE A 95 -5.34 4.13 1.02
C ILE A 95 -4.35 3.12 1.60
N LYS A 96 -4.80 2.22 2.49
CA LYS A 96 -3.92 1.20 3.08
C LYS A 96 -3.35 0.25 2.03
N MET A 97 -4.15 -0.26 1.10
CA MET A 97 -3.69 -1.22 0.08
C MET A 97 -2.70 -0.57 -0.88
N ILE A 98 -2.99 0.65 -1.37
CA ILE A 98 -2.09 1.38 -2.27
C ILE A 98 -0.78 1.73 -1.56
N ARG A 99 -0.83 2.23 -0.31
CA ARG A 99 0.37 2.46 0.50
C ARG A 99 1.22 1.19 0.66
N SER A 100 0.58 0.03 0.83
CA SER A 100 1.27 -1.25 0.99
C SER A 100 2.10 -1.65 -0.22
N VAL A 101 1.77 -1.18 -1.43
CA VAL A 101 2.60 -1.39 -2.63
C VAL A 101 4.00 -0.82 -2.43
N MET A 102 4.09 0.41 -1.90
CA MET A 102 5.40 1.03 -1.66
C MET A 102 6.12 0.37 -0.48
N VAL A 103 5.45 0.22 0.67
CA VAL A 103 6.09 -0.31 1.89
C VAL A 103 6.64 -1.72 1.67
N LYS A 104 5.81 -2.64 1.17
CA LYS A 104 6.23 -4.03 0.94
C LYS A 104 7.08 -4.19 -0.32
N GLY A 105 6.90 -3.30 -1.28
CA GLY A 105 7.76 -3.24 -2.46
C GLY A 105 9.19 -2.86 -2.10
N LEU A 106 9.38 -1.89 -1.19
CA LEU A 106 10.71 -1.54 -0.67
C LEU A 106 11.34 -2.70 0.13
N GLU A 107 10.54 -3.42 0.95
CA GLU A 107 11.01 -4.60 1.67
C GLU A 107 11.54 -5.66 0.69
N ALA A 108 10.76 -6.02 -0.33
CA ALA A 108 11.14 -7.02 -1.33
C ALA A 108 12.33 -6.57 -2.20
N LEU A 109 12.39 -5.28 -2.57
CA LEU A 109 13.52 -4.73 -3.32
C LEU A 109 14.80 -4.73 -2.47
N SER A 110 14.69 -4.43 -1.17
CA SER A 110 15.83 -4.47 -0.25
C SER A 110 16.36 -5.89 -0.07
N ASP A 111 15.46 -6.88 0.02
CA ASP A 111 15.83 -8.30 0.11
C ASP A 111 16.59 -8.77 -1.16
N GLU A 112 16.07 -8.49 -2.35
CA GLU A 112 16.72 -8.84 -3.61
C GLU A 112 18.09 -8.16 -3.76
N MET A 113 18.17 -6.88 -3.43
CA MET A 113 19.41 -6.10 -3.48
C MET A 113 20.48 -6.65 -2.51
N ILE A 114 20.12 -6.88 -1.23
CA ILE A 114 21.09 -7.31 -0.25
C ILE A 114 21.56 -8.75 -0.50
N ALA A 115 20.68 -9.63 -0.99
CA ALA A 115 21.08 -10.97 -1.39
C ALA A 115 22.13 -10.96 -2.49
N ALA A 116 21.96 -10.12 -3.52
CA ALA A 116 22.93 -9.97 -4.60
C ALA A 116 24.25 -9.35 -4.10
N ALA A 117 24.19 -8.33 -3.26
CA ALA A 117 25.36 -7.65 -2.72
C ALA A 117 26.20 -8.58 -1.81
N GLN A 118 25.55 -9.43 -1.02
CA GLN A 118 26.22 -10.47 -0.22
C GLN A 118 26.87 -11.54 -1.09
N ALA A 119 26.15 -12.03 -2.11
CA ALA A 119 26.69 -13.03 -3.06
C ALA A 119 27.91 -12.49 -3.82
N ALA A 120 27.93 -11.19 -4.12
CA ALA A 120 29.07 -10.50 -4.74
C ALA A 120 30.18 -10.09 -3.76
N GLY A 121 29.96 -10.19 -2.45
CA GLY A 121 30.92 -9.76 -1.42
C GLY A 121 31.11 -8.26 -1.29
N VAL A 122 30.11 -7.44 -1.68
CA VAL A 122 30.20 -5.97 -1.74
C VAL A 122 29.10 -5.25 -0.92
N ALA A 123 28.51 -5.94 0.05
CA ALA A 123 27.34 -5.43 0.77
C ALA A 123 27.61 -4.09 1.49
N GLU A 124 28.76 -3.94 2.14
CA GLU A 124 29.13 -2.71 2.87
C GLU A 124 29.23 -1.51 1.90
N GLU A 125 29.86 -1.70 0.74
CA GLU A 125 30.04 -0.67 -0.27
C GLU A 125 28.73 -0.23 -0.91
N VAL A 126 27.82 -1.18 -1.18
CA VAL A 126 26.49 -0.88 -1.71
C VAL A 126 25.68 -0.06 -0.71
N LEU A 127 25.67 -0.45 0.57
CA LEU A 127 24.94 0.27 1.62
C LEU A 127 25.51 1.68 1.81
N ALA A 128 26.81 1.84 1.91
CA ALA A 128 27.46 3.16 2.03
C ALA A 128 27.16 4.08 0.82
N SER A 129 27.12 3.53 -0.40
CA SER A 129 26.76 4.29 -1.61
C SER A 129 25.30 4.76 -1.59
N LEU A 130 24.39 3.93 -1.08
CA LEU A 130 22.98 4.28 -0.93
C LEU A 130 22.79 5.39 0.13
N ASP A 131 23.45 5.26 1.28
CA ASP A 131 23.40 6.28 2.34
C ASP A 131 23.91 7.64 1.84
N ALA A 132 24.99 7.67 1.04
CA ALA A 132 25.53 8.89 0.46
C ALA A 132 24.61 9.55 -0.56
N SER A 133 23.74 8.80 -1.22
CA SER A 133 22.87 9.29 -2.30
C SER A 133 21.40 9.47 -1.89
N TRP A 134 21.00 8.94 -0.74
CA TRP A 134 19.62 9.03 -0.25
C TRP A 134 19.31 10.42 0.29
N ARG A 135 18.30 11.09 -0.27
CA ARG A 135 17.89 12.44 0.14
C ARG A 135 16.69 12.37 1.08
N GLU A 136 16.69 13.20 2.12
CA GLU A 136 15.50 13.49 2.91
C GLU A 136 14.60 14.45 2.12
N GLU A 137 13.51 13.96 1.60
CA GLU A 137 12.51 14.71 0.84
C GLU A 137 11.09 14.16 1.11
N SER A 138 10.06 14.96 0.84
CA SER A 138 8.68 14.50 0.98
C SER A 138 8.36 13.38 -0.04
N TRP A 139 7.44 12.48 0.30
CA TRP A 139 7.00 11.46 -0.65
C TRP A 139 6.36 12.05 -1.91
N SER A 140 5.74 13.22 -1.83
CA SER A 140 5.22 13.94 -3.00
C SER A 140 6.32 14.30 -3.98
N ASP A 141 7.39 14.94 -3.47
CA ASP A 141 8.52 15.38 -4.29
C ASP A 141 9.28 14.18 -4.87
N ARG A 142 9.49 13.15 -4.04
CA ARG A 142 10.13 11.90 -4.47
C ARG A 142 9.36 11.20 -5.59
N VAL A 143 8.05 11.10 -5.48
CA VAL A 143 7.22 10.48 -6.52
C VAL A 143 7.25 11.30 -7.80
N ALA A 144 7.11 12.63 -7.71
CA ALA A 144 7.18 13.52 -8.86
C ALA A 144 8.53 13.38 -9.60
N TYR A 145 9.64 13.45 -8.85
CA TYR A 145 10.99 13.28 -9.38
C TYR A 145 11.19 11.90 -10.05
N ASN A 146 10.73 10.82 -9.42
CA ASN A 146 10.88 9.48 -9.97
C ASN A 146 10.09 9.31 -11.29
N LEU A 147 8.85 9.82 -11.36
CA LEU A 147 8.02 9.74 -12.56
C LEU A 147 8.63 10.53 -13.71
N GLU A 148 9.07 11.77 -13.47
CA GLU A 148 9.78 12.60 -14.48
C GLU A 148 11.00 11.87 -15.06
N ARG A 149 11.80 11.27 -14.21
CA ARG A 149 12.98 10.49 -14.65
C ARG A 149 12.62 9.25 -15.44
N MET A 150 11.52 8.59 -15.10
CA MET A 150 11.05 7.42 -15.84
C MET A 150 10.52 7.82 -17.23
N GLU A 151 9.79 8.92 -17.33
CA GLU A 151 9.29 9.45 -18.60
C GLU A 151 10.46 9.88 -19.52
N THR A 152 11.42 10.62 -18.97
CA THR A 152 12.53 11.19 -19.74
C THR A 152 13.59 10.17 -20.11
N HIS A 153 13.89 9.21 -19.24
CA HIS A 153 15.05 8.32 -19.36
C HIS A 153 14.71 6.82 -19.31
N GLY A 154 13.42 6.45 -19.28
CA GLY A 154 12.99 5.09 -18.98
C GLY A 154 13.53 4.02 -19.93
N ILE A 155 13.68 4.30 -21.23
CA ILE A 155 14.27 3.33 -22.19
C ILE A 155 15.71 2.99 -21.83
N ARG A 156 16.55 4.03 -21.60
CA ARG A 156 17.95 3.83 -21.23
C ARG A 156 18.06 3.12 -19.87
N ARG A 157 17.26 3.54 -18.88
CA ARG A 157 17.22 2.95 -17.54
C ARG A 157 16.73 1.51 -17.55
N ALA A 158 15.79 1.17 -18.43
CA ALA A 158 15.37 -0.21 -18.61
C ALA A 158 16.52 -1.10 -19.10
N ALA A 159 17.33 -0.63 -20.06
CA ALA A 159 18.50 -1.38 -20.52
C ALA A 159 19.55 -1.55 -19.41
N GLU A 160 19.81 -0.51 -18.61
CA GLU A 160 20.68 -0.61 -17.42
C GLU A 160 20.16 -1.66 -16.43
N MET A 161 18.86 -1.74 -16.22
CA MET A 161 18.25 -2.71 -15.32
C MET A 161 18.21 -4.14 -15.90
N GLU A 162 18.26 -4.32 -17.21
CA GLU A 162 18.46 -5.64 -17.85
C GLU A 162 19.86 -6.19 -17.55
N GLU A 163 20.88 -5.35 -17.61
CA GLU A 163 22.24 -5.73 -17.21
C GLU A 163 22.31 -6.07 -15.71
N ALA A 164 21.61 -5.31 -14.87
CA ALA A 164 21.48 -5.62 -13.44
C ALA A 164 20.81 -6.98 -13.24
N ALA A 165 19.70 -7.28 -13.93
CA ALA A 165 19.00 -8.56 -13.84
C ALA A 165 19.92 -9.74 -14.26
N SER A 166 20.70 -9.57 -15.34
CA SER A 166 21.69 -10.56 -15.77
C SER A 166 22.77 -10.78 -14.70
N THR A 167 23.21 -9.71 -14.05
CA THR A 167 24.17 -9.79 -12.95
C THR A 167 23.61 -10.58 -11.76
N LEU A 168 22.39 -10.28 -11.30
CA LEU A 168 21.73 -11.01 -10.21
C LEU A 168 21.63 -12.52 -10.54
N GLN A 169 21.20 -12.86 -11.76
CA GLN A 169 21.12 -14.25 -12.21
C GLN A 169 22.47 -14.95 -12.14
N SER A 170 23.55 -14.29 -12.54
CA SER A 170 24.91 -14.86 -12.48
C SER A 170 25.39 -15.12 -11.05
N LEU A 171 24.84 -14.39 -10.08
CA LEU A 171 25.08 -14.54 -8.64
C LEU A 171 24.15 -15.55 -7.98
N GLY A 172 23.23 -16.17 -8.72
CA GLY A 172 22.25 -17.13 -8.20
C GLY A 172 21.05 -16.47 -7.50
N VAL A 173 20.84 -15.17 -7.69
CA VAL A 173 19.69 -14.41 -7.16
C VAL A 173 18.65 -14.23 -8.25
N GLU A 174 17.40 -14.63 -8.00
CA GLU A 174 16.29 -14.43 -8.93
C GLU A 174 15.89 -12.95 -9.00
N PRO A 175 15.97 -12.26 -10.17
CA PRO A 175 15.81 -10.81 -10.26
C PRO A 175 14.33 -10.39 -10.44
N VAL A 176 13.44 -10.79 -9.56
CA VAL A 176 11.98 -10.57 -9.69
C VAL A 176 11.62 -9.08 -9.69
N MET A 177 12.13 -8.34 -8.70
CA MET A 177 11.88 -6.90 -8.57
C MET A 177 12.59 -6.11 -9.67
N THR A 178 13.81 -6.51 -10.02
CA THR A 178 14.62 -5.89 -11.09
C THR A 178 13.94 -6.06 -12.44
N GLN A 179 13.42 -7.24 -12.78
CA GLN A 179 12.63 -7.46 -14.01
C GLN A 179 11.32 -6.67 -14.01
N GLY A 180 10.63 -6.57 -12.86
CA GLY A 180 9.48 -5.69 -12.69
C GLY A 180 9.82 -4.23 -12.98
N THR A 181 10.99 -3.77 -12.51
CA THR A 181 11.52 -2.43 -12.77
C THR A 181 11.77 -2.18 -14.25
N VAL A 182 12.39 -3.13 -14.98
CA VAL A 182 12.55 -3.05 -16.44
C VAL A 182 11.24 -2.76 -17.16
N ARG A 183 10.20 -3.54 -16.82
CA ARG A 183 8.86 -3.39 -17.42
C ARG A 183 8.25 -2.01 -17.11
N ARG A 184 8.37 -1.54 -15.88
CA ARG A 184 7.83 -0.23 -15.46
C ARG A 184 8.56 0.92 -16.12
N GLN A 185 9.89 0.89 -16.22
CA GLN A 185 10.70 1.89 -16.90
C GLN A 185 10.32 2.02 -18.38
N ARG A 186 10.19 0.91 -19.10
CA ARG A 186 9.75 0.91 -20.51
C ARG A 186 8.32 1.46 -20.67
N ALA A 187 7.42 1.03 -19.82
CA ALA A 187 6.02 1.46 -19.90
C ALA A 187 5.85 2.96 -19.64
N ALA A 188 6.65 3.55 -18.75
CA ALA A 188 6.59 4.98 -18.46
C ALA A 188 7.15 5.85 -19.59
N ALA A 189 8.15 5.35 -20.33
CA ALA A 189 8.77 6.06 -21.46
C ALA A 189 8.02 5.85 -22.79
N ALA A 190 7.01 4.98 -22.85
CA ALA A 190 6.18 4.83 -24.03
C ALA A 190 5.27 6.06 -24.20
N PRO A 191 5.06 6.56 -25.44
CA PRO A 191 4.11 7.66 -25.67
C PRO A 191 2.74 7.27 -25.14
N ILE A 192 2.10 8.22 -24.44
CA ILE A 192 0.75 8.02 -23.87
C ILE A 192 -0.21 7.80 -25.06
N THR A 193 -0.53 6.57 -25.37
CA THR A 193 -1.70 6.27 -26.20
C THR A 193 -2.94 6.63 -25.40
N THR A 194 -3.79 7.49 -25.95
CA THR A 194 -4.96 8.16 -25.34
C THR A 194 -6.09 7.21 -24.89
N GLU A 195 -5.83 5.92 -24.73
CA GLU A 195 -6.83 4.89 -24.43
C GLU A 195 -6.94 4.52 -22.92
N ARG A 196 -6.23 5.22 -22.02
CA ARG A 196 -6.28 4.90 -20.58
C ARG A 196 -7.46 5.48 -19.79
N ASN A 197 -8.37 6.22 -20.43
CA ASN A 197 -9.49 6.90 -19.75
C ASN A 197 -10.88 6.41 -20.16
N ALA A 198 -11.05 5.15 -20.55
CA ALA A 198 -12.35 4.56 -20.82
C ALA A 198 -12.45 3.15 -20.23
N ALA A 199 -12.51 3.06 -18.91
CA ALA A 199 -13.02 1.89 -18.18
C ALA A 199 -13.33 2.27 -16.72
#